data_10a777b0bfa7a8be523391b1200a99b4
#
_entry.id   10a777b0bfa7a8be523391b1200a99b4
#
_cell.length_a   1.000
_cell.length_b   1.000
_cell.length_c   1.000
_cell.angle_alpha   90.00
_cell.angle_beta   90.00
_cell.angle_gamma   90.00
#
_symmetry.space_group_name_H-M   'P 1'
#
loop_
_entity.id
_entity.type
_entity.pdbx_description
1 polymer ?
#
loop_
_entity_poly.entity_id
_entity_poly.type
_entity_poly.pdbx_seq_one_letter_code
_entity_poly.pdbx_strand_id
1 'polypeptide(L)'
;MTAQLIDGKAVAQSIKAKVAAKVQNRIQQGKRAPGLAVVLVGQDPASQVYVGSKRKSCDEVGFRSFSYDLPADSSEQQLLDLIDQLNQDPDVDGILVQLPLPAGLDASVILERIHPHKDVDGFHPYNIGRLAQRMPALRPCTPKGIIALLESTGQNIKGLHAVVVGASNIVGRPMGLELLLAGCTTTICHRFTRDLEYHVRQAELLVVAVGKPDFIPGDWIKPGALVIDVGINRLPSGKLVGDVGFAAAAERAAFITPVPGGVGPMTVACLIENTLEACERYHDQP
;
A
#
# COMPACT_ATOMS: atom_id res chain seq x y z
N MET A 1 -13.48 21.09 17.50
CA MET A 1 -14.12 20.65 16.23
C MET A 1 -13.72 19.20 16.02
N THR A 2 -14.63 18.31 15.68
CA THR A 2 -14.28 16.90 15.41
C THR A 2 -13.70 16.81 14.01
N ALA A 3 -12.59 16.06 13.84
CA ALA A 3 -11.94 15.86 12.55
C ALA A 3 -12.91 15.30 11.48
N GLN A 4 -12.72 15.69 10.24
CA GLN A 4 -13.38 15.08 9.11
C GLN A 4 -12.77 13.70 8.84
N LEU A 5 -13.62 12.67 8.69
CA LEU A 5 -13.12 11.32 8.40
C LEU A 5 -12.76 11.21 6.92
N ILE A 6 -11.60 10.62 6.64
CA ILE A 6 -11.17 10.28 5.29
C ILE A 6 -11.68 8.87 4.95
N ASP A 7 -12.74 8.78 4.15
CA ASP A 7 -13.37 7.50 3.79
C ASP A 7 -12.57 6.74 2.72
N GLY A 8 -11.64 5.89 3.18
CA GLY A 8 -10.83 5.07 2.29
C GLY A 8 -11.62 4.01 1.53
N LYS A 9 -12.77 3.55 2.05
CA LYS A 9 -13.63 2.61 1.33
C LYS A 9 -14.23 3.26 0.09
N ALA A 10 -14.76 4.48 0.23
CA ALA A 10 -15.35 5.21 -0.89
C ALA A 10 -14.30 5.53 -1.97
N VAL A 11 -13.11 5.99 -1.57
CA VAL A 11 -12.01 6.28 -2.51
C VAL A 11 -11.55 5.01 -3.22
N ALA A 12 -11.33 3.91 -2.49
CA ALA A 12 -10.93 2.62 -3.07
C ALA A 12 -11.98 2.08 -4.06
N GLN A 13 -13.26 2.21 -3.74
CA GLN A 13 -14.34 1.80 -4.63
C GLN A 13 -14.37 2.62 -5.92
N SER A 14 -14.13 3.93 -5.82
CA SER A 14 -14.03 4.80 -7.00
C SER A 14 -12.87 4.40 -7.92
N ILE A 15 -11.69 4.08 -7.35
CA ILE A 15 -10.55 3.59 -8.12
C ILE A 15 -10.88 2.26 -8.81
N LYS A 16 -11.43 1.28 -8.08
CA LYS A 16 -11.81 -0.01 -8.65
C LYS A 16 -12.86 0.13 -9.76
N ALA A 17 -13.84 1.01 -9.61
CA ALA A 17 -14.84 1.27 -10.64
C ALA A 17 -14.23 1.84 -11.93
N LYS A 18 -13.26 2.77 -11.80
CA LYS A 18 -12.51 3.30 -12.93
C LYS A 18 -11.70 2.22 -13.65
N VAL A 19 -11.03 1.34 -12.88
CA VAL A 19 -10.29 0.21 -13.43
C VAL A 19 -11.23 -0.75 -14.16
N ALA A 20 -12.35 -1.15 -13.56
CA ALA A 20 -13.33 -2.04 -14.19
C ALA A 20 -13.85 -1.49 -15.52
N ALA A 21 -14.14 -0.20 -15.59
CA ALA A 21 -14.57 0.46 -16.82
C ALA A 21 -13.49 0.41 -17.92
N LYS A 22 -12.20 0.64 -17.55
CA LYS A 22 -11.08 0.51 -18.48
C LYS A 22 -10.90 -0.91 -18.98
N VAL A 23 -11.03 -1.91 -18.09
CA VAL A 23 -10.93 -3.33 -18.45
C VAL A 23 -12.03 -3.73 -19.42
N GLN A 24 -13.27 -3.31 -19.15
CA GLN A 24 -14.38 -3.55 -20.08
C GLN A 24 -14.12 -2.97 -21.46
N ASN A 25 -13.69 -1.70 -21.53
CA ASN A 25 -13.35 -1.06 -22.81
C ASN A 25 -12.22 -1.80 -23.54
N ARG A 26 -11.22 -2.25 -22.79
CA ARG A 26 -10.10 -3.04 -23.30
C ARG A 26 -10.57 -4.35 -23.95
N ILE A 27 -11.45 -5.09 -23.29
CA ILE A 27 -12.02 -6.35 -23.79
C ILE A 27 -12.87 -6.10 -25.05
N GLN A 28 -13.67 -5.02 -25.07
CA GLN A 28 -14.44 -4.62 -26.25
C GLN A 28 -13.57 -4.30 -27.46
N GLN A 29 -12.33 -3.86 -27.24
CA GLN A 29 -11.31 -3.63 -28.28
C GLN A 29 -10.58 -4.91 -28.71
N GLY A 30 -10.98 -6.08 -28.23
CA GLY A 30 -10.35 -7.37 -28.55
C GLY A 30 -9.04 -7.63 -27.83
N LYS A 31 -8.67 -6.81 -26.84
CA LYS A 31 -7.49 -7.04 -25.99
C LYS A 31 -7.82 -7.98 -24.83
N ARG A 32 -6.82 -8.75 -24.36
CA ARG A 32 -7.01 -9.60 -23.19
C ARG A 32 -7.21 -8.80 -21.91
N ALA A 33 -7.88 -9.39 -20.91
CA ALA A 33 -7.94 -8.85 -19.58
C ALA A 33 -6.55 -8.88 -18.91
N PRO A 34 -6.23 -7.92 -18.02
CA PRO A 34 -5.00 -7.97 -17.22
C PRO A 34 -4.95 -9.23 -16.33
N GLY A 35 -3.74 -9.75 -16.12
CA GLY A 35 -3.49 -10.93 -15.31
C GLY A 35 -2.69 -10.61 -14.04
N LEU A 36 -3.20 -11.02 -12.86
CA LEU A 36 -2.51 -10.89 -11.58
C LEU A 36 -2.22 -12.27 -10.98
N ALA A 37 -0.95 -12.57 -10.77
CA ALA A 37 -0.50 -13.73 -10.01
C ALA A 37 -0.35 -13.35 -8.52
N VAL A 38 -1.04 -14.10 -7.66
CA VAL A 38 -0.97 -13.92 -6.21
C VAL A 38 -0.36 -15.18 -5.59
N VAL A 39 0.80 -15.02 -4.97
CA VAL A 39 1.55 -16.09 -4.32
C VAL A 39 1.41 -15.94 -2.80
N LEU A 40 0.93 -17.00 -2.15
CA LEU A 40 0.86 -17.12 -0.70
C LEU A 40 1.72 -18.30 -0.25
N VAL A 41 2.59 -18.09 0.73
CA VAL A 41 3.39 -19.16 1.33
C VAL A 41 2.96 -19.37 2.77
N GLY A 42 2.54 -20.59 3.10
CA GLY A 42 2.03 -20.92 4.42
C GLY A 42 0.55 -20.58 4.64
N GLN A 43 0.15 -20.59 5.91
CA GLN A 43 -1.27 -20.50 6.30
C GLN A 43 -1.52 -19.42 7.36
N ASP A 44 -0.76 -18.32 7.33
CA ASP A 44 -1.01 -17.20 8.25
C ASP A 44 -2.43 -16.65 8.05
N PRO A 45 -3.28 -16.62 9.09
CA PRO A 45 -4.70 -16.25 8.96
C PRO A 45 -4.90 -14.81 8.46
N ALA A 46 -4.01 -13.88 8.83
CA ALA A 46 -4.10 -12.50 8.37
C ALA A 46 -3.78 -12.41 6.88
N SER A 47 -2.75 -13.11 6.43
CA SER A 47 -2.37 -13.20 5.01
C SER A 47 -3.48 -13.80 4.16
N GLN A 48 -4.15 -14.85 4.64
CA GLN A 48 -5.28 -15.47 3.93
C GLN A 48 -6.44 -14.49 3.72
N VAL A 49 -6.78 -13.68 4.73
CA VAL A 49 -7.83 -12.65 4.61
C VAL A 49 -7.45 -11.60 3.54
N TYR A 50 -6.20 -11.13 3.56
CA TYR A 50 -5.72 -10.16 2.58
C TYR A 50 -5.70 -10.73 1.16
N VAL A 51 -5.20 -11.95 0.98
CA VAL A 51 -5.20 -12.64 -0.32
C VAL A 51 -6.63 -12.86 -0.83
N GLY A 52 -7.56 -13.28 0.04
CA GLY A 52 -8.97 -13.42 -0.32
C GLY A 52 -9.58 -12.11 -0.82
N SER A 53 -9.27 -10.99 -0.16
CA SER A 53 -9.72 -9.66 -0.60
C SER A 53 -9.14 -9.25 -1.96
N LYS A 54 -7.86 -9.56 -2.22
CA LYS A 54 -7.18 -9.29 -3.49
C LYS A 54 -7.79 -10.09 -4.64
N ARG A 55 -7.99 -11.40 -4.44
CA ARG A 55 -8.65 -12.29 -5.42
C ARG A 55 -10.06 -11.80 -5.76
N LYS A 56 -10.87 -11.51 -4.74
CA LYS A 56 -12.21 -10.96 -4.94
C LYS A 56 -12.18 -9.64 -5.72
N SER A 57 -11.22 -8.77 -5.45
CA SER A 57 -11.11 -7.51 -6.18
C SER A 57 -10.68 -7.71 -7.64
N CYS A 58 -9.89 -8.74 -7.97
CA CYS A 58 -9.62 -9.13 -9.35
C CYS A 58 -10.91 -9.52 -10.08
N ASP A 59 -11.75 -10.35 -9.46
CA ASP A 59 -13.03 -10.78 -10.03
C ASP A 59 -13.97 -9.58 -10.25
N GLU A 60 -14.05 -8.66 -9.26
CA GLU A 60 -14.87 -7.45 -9.33
C GLU A 60 -14.53 -6.54 -10.51
N VAL A 61 -13.24 -6.47 -10.90
CA VAL A 61 -12.78 -5.60 -12.00
C VAL A 61 -12.59 -6.33 -13.33
N GLY A 62 -12.81 -7.65 -13.37
CA GLY A 62 -12.70 -8.47 -14.57
C GLY A 62 -11.26 -8.86 -14.93
N PHE A 63 -10.34 -8.96 -13.98
CA PHE A 63 -8.99 -9.46 -14.18
C PHE A 63 -8.96 -10.98 -14.25
N ARG A 64 -7.93 -11.53 -14.88
CA ARG A 64 -7.53 -12.93 -14.74
C ARG A 64 -6.72 -13.08 -13.46
N SER A 65 -7.19 -13.89 -12.50
CA SER A 65 -6.51 -14.13 -11.23
C SER A 65 -5.84 -15.50 -11.23
N PHE A 66 -4.53 -15.52 -11.03
CA PHE A 66 -3.72 -16.74 -10.90
C PHE A 66 -3.30 -16.88 -9.44
N SER A 67 -3.67 -18.00 -8.81
CA SER A 67 -3.44 -18.23 -7.37
C SER A 67 -2.45 -19.34 -7.15
N TYR A 68 -1.41 -19.06 -6.37
CA TYR A 68 -0.36 -20.02 -6.02
C TYR A 68 -0.24 -20.08 -4.50
N ASP A 69 -0.85 -21.11 -3.91
CA ASP A 69 -0.82 -21.37 -2.47
C ASP A 69 0.25 -22.43 -2.19
N LEU A 70 1.39 -22.01 -1.68
CA LEU A 70 2.54 -22.86 -1.41
C LEU A 70 2.55 -23.31 0.07
N PRO A 71 3.01 -24.52 0.37
CA PRO A 71 3.23 -25.00 1.74
C PRO A 71 4.21 -24.09 2.52
N ALA A 72 4.08 -24.08 3.86
CA ALA A 72 4.96 -23.26 4.71
C ALA A 72 6.43 -23.70 4.73
N ASP A 73 6.70 -24.95 4.37
CA ASP A 73 8.01 -25.57 4.25
C ASP A 73 8.61 -25.50 2.83
N SER A 74 7.98 -24.73 1.94
CA SER A 74 8.53 -24.48 0.60
C SER A 74 9.91 -23.84 0.69
N SER A 75 10.85 -24.34 -0.11
CA SER A 75 12.20 -23.79 -0.16
C SER A 75 12.22 -22.44 -0.91
N GLU A 76 13.23 -21.62 -0.61
CA GLU A 76 13.46 -20.37 -1.34
C GLU A 76 13.63 -20.63 -2.84
N GLN A 77 14.35 -21.70 -3.23
CA GLN A 77 14.53 -22.04 -4.63
C GLN A 77 13.21 -22.35 -5.36
N GLN A 78 12.28 -23.08 -4.73
CA GLN A 78 10.96 -23.34 -5.30
C GLN A 78 10.17 -22.05 -5.54
N LEU A 79 10.26 -21.09 -4.64
CA LEU A 79 9.60 -19.80 -4.81
C LEU A 79 10.25 -18.97 -5.90
N LEU A 80 11.59 -18.97 -5.97
CA LEU A 80 12.33 -18.29 -7.05
C LEU A 80 12.02 -18.89 -8.43
N ASP A 81 11.97 -20.22 -8.54
CA ASP A 81 11.61 -20.91 -9.79
C ASP A 81 10.18 -20.56 -10.25
N LEU A 82 9.23 -20.48 -9.30
CA LEU A 82 7.88 -20.04 -9.61
C LEU A 82 7.88 -18.58 -10.11
N ILE A 83 8.60 -17.68 -9.44
CA ILE A 83 8.68 -16.29 -9.86
C ILE A 83 9.29 -16.17 -11.26
N ASP A 84 10.31 -16.97 -11.59
CA ASP A 84 10.91 -17.00 -12.93
C ASP A 84 9.91 -17.43 -14.01
N GLN A 85 9.09 -18.44 -13.72
CA GLN A 85 8.00 -18.85 -14.62
C GLN A 85 6.97 -17.72 -14.81
N LEU A 86 6.55 -17.07 -13.74
CA LEU A 86 5.60 -15.96 -13.79
C LEU A 86 6.17 -14.73 -14.50
N ASN A 87 7.47 -14.47 -14.35
CA ASN A 87 8.16 -13.40 -15.07
C ASN A 87 8.10 -13.61 -16.59
N GLN A 88 8.16 -14.85 -17.05
CA GLN A 88 8.14 -15.21 -18.47
C GLN A 88 6.72 -15.42 -19.02
N ASP A 89 5.71 -15.58 -18.17
CA ASP A 89 4.33 -15.81 -18.59
C ASP A 89 3.72 -14.53 -19.20
N PRO A 90 3.34 -14.54 -20.51
CA PRO A 90 2.74 -13.38 -21.18
C PRO A 90 1.31 -13.08 -20.69
N ASP A 91 0.66 -14.00 -20.01
CA ASP A 91 -0.66 -13.81 -19.43
C ASP A 91 -0.64 -13.15 -18.06
N VAL A 92 0.53 -13.02 -17.43
CA VAL A 92 0.74 -12.41 -16.11
C VAL A 92 1.33 -11.02 -16.27
N ASP A 93 0.57 -10.00 -15.88
CA ASP A 93 0.99 -8.60 -15.91
C ASP A 93 1.53 -8.12 -14.56
N GLY A 94 1.07 -8.74 -13.48
CA GLY A 94 1.51 -8.43 -12.13
C GLY A 94 1.77 -9.66 -11.30
N ILE A 95 2.80 -9.60 -10.46
CA ILE A 95 3.16 -10.63 -9.50
C ILE A 95 3.11 -10.02 -8.12
N LEU A 96 2.37 -10.67 -7.22
CA LEU A 96 2.29 -10.34 -5.81
C LEU A 96 2.75 -11.53 -4.98
N VAL A 97 3.76 -11.33 -4.15
CA VAL A 97 4.13 -12.29 -3.10
C VAL A 97 3.66 -11.73 -1.76
N GLN A 98 2.70 -12.42 -1.14
CA GLN A 98 2.09 -11.95 0.11
C GLN A 98 3.08 -12.03 1.28
N LEU A 99 3.33 -10.89 1.90
CA LEU A 99 4.12 -10.79 3.13
C LEU A 99 3.21 -10.87 4.39
N PRO A 100 3.75 -11.33 5.54
CA PRO A 100 5.12 -11.84 5.74
C PRO A 100 5.31 -13.25 5.18
N LEU A 101 6.56 -13.57 4.81
CA LEU A 101 6.95 -14.94 4.45
C LEU A 101 7.27 -15.77 5.71
N PRO A 102 7.17 -17.11 5.64
CA PRO A 102 7.64 -17.99 6.69
C PRO A 102 9.11 -17.78 7.05
N ALA A 103 9.48 -18.10 8.28
CA ALA A 103 10.86 -18.04 8.73
C ALA A 103 11.78 -18.90 7.84
N GLY A 104 12.94 -18.36 7.47
CA GLY A 104 13.91 -19.02 6.60
C GLY A 104 13.86 -18.58 5.13
N LEU A 105 12.84 -17.83 4.72
CA LEU A 105 12.79 -17.19 3.40
C LEU A 105 13.21 -15.72 3.49
N ASP A 106 14.13 -15.27 2.64
CA ASP A 106 14.51 -13.86 2.56
C ASP A 106 13.56 -13.09 1.63
N ALA A 107 12.69 -12.28 2.23
CA ALA A 107 11.76 -11.45 1.48
C ALA A 107 12.45 -10.51 0.49
N SER A 108 13.67 -10.05 0.79
CA SER A 108 14.41 -9.13 -0.10
C SER A 108 14.83 -9.85 -1.38
N VAL A 109 15.38 -11.05 -1.25
CA VAL A 109 15.78 -11.89 -2.40
C VAL A 109 14.58 -12.22 -3.27
N ILE A 110 13.45 -12.59 -2.63
CA ILE A 110 12.22 -12.96 -3.33
C ILE A 110 11.62 -11.76 -4.07
N LEU A 111 11.51 -10.61 -3.45
CA LEU A 111 10.94 -9.40 -4.08
C LEU A 111 11.83 -8.88 -5.22
N GLU A 112 13.15 -8.97 -5.07
CA GLU A 112 14.11 -8.56 -6.11
C GLU A 112 14.12 -9.49 -7.32
N ARG A 113 13.63 -10.75 -7.19
CA ARG A 113 13.48 -11.68 -8.31
C ARG A 113 12.31 -11.35 -9.23
N ILE A 114 11.30 -10.66 -8.74
CA ILE A 114 10.15 -10.22 -9.55
C ILE A 114 10.65 -9.22 -10.59
N HIS A 115 10.26 -9.40 -11.86
CA HIS A 115 10.61 -8.42 -12.89
C HIS A 115 10.03 -7.05 -12.54
N PRO A 116 10.81 -5.94 -12.58
CA PRO A 116 10.34 -4.62 -12.14
C PRO A 116 9.03 -4.14 -12.77
N HIS A 117 8.74 -4.55 -14.01
CA HIS A 117 7.51 -4.21 -14.71
C HIS A 117 6.30 -5.07 -14.28
N LYS A 118 6.54 -6.17 -13.55
CA LYS A 118 5.50 -7.03 -12.95
C LYS A 118 5.42 -6.89 -11.43
N ASP A 119 6.28 -6.06 -10.81
CA ASP A 119 6.25 -5.74 -9.38
C ASP A 119 5.12 -4.76 -9.07
N VAL A 120 3.90 -5.27 -9.03
CA VAL A 120 2.70 -4.45 -8.85
C VAL A 120 2.46 -3.98 -7.41
N ASP A 121 3.16 -4.55 -6.42
CA ASP A 121 3.25 -3.97 -5.07
C ASP A 121 4.20 -2.75 -5.01
N GLY A 122 5.12 -2.62 -5.98
CA GLY A 122 6.03 -1.49 -6.10
C GLY A 122 7.21 -1.52 -5.13
N PHE A 123 7.62 -2.70 -4.64
CA PHE A 123 8.69 -2.84 -3.64
C PHE A 123 10.07 -3.12 -4.23
N HIS A 124 10.15 -3.45 -5.52
CA HIS A 124 11.42 -3.72 -6.19
C HIS A 124 12.35 -2.51 -6.11
N PRO A 125 13.65 -2.69 -5.80
CA PRO A 125 14.62 -1.59 -5.70
C PRO A 125 14.65 -0.67 -6.91
N TYR A 126 14.45 -1.20 -8.11
CA TYR A 126 14.32 -0.41 -9.34
C TYR A 126 13.16 0.59 -9.26
N ASN A 127 11.96 0.14 -8.84
CA ASN A 127 10.77 0.99 -8.74
C ASN A 127 10.93 2.05 -7.64
N ILE A 128 11.49 1.67 -6.49
CA ILE A 128 11.82 2.62 -5.41
C ILE A 128 12.89 3.63 -5.86
N GLY A 129 13.93 3.19 -6.56
CA GLY A 129 14.96 4.07 -7.11
C GLY A 129 14.40 5.08 -8.11
N ARG A 130 13.48 4.66 -8.97
CA ARG A 130 12.77 5.55 -9.91
C ARG A 130 11.90 6.58 -9.18
N LEU A 131 11.19 6.16 -8.12
CA LEU A 131 10.41 7.07 -7.28
C LEU A 131 11.31 8.13 -6.64
N ALA A 132 12.45 7.72 -6.09
CA ALA A 132 13.43 8.62 -5.49
C ALA A 132 14.00 9.65 -6.49
N GLN A 133 14.13 9.27 -7.76
CA GLN A 133 14.61 10.13 -8.85
C GLN A 133 13.49 10.96 -9.53
N ARG A 134 12.27 10.97 -8.99
CA ARG A 134 11.12 11.69 -9.56
C ARG A 134 10.68 11.15 -10.94
N MET A 135 10.96 9.90 -11.23
CA MET A 135 10.57 9.19 -12.45
C MET A 135 9.76 7.93 -12.10
N PRO A 136 8.65 8.03 -11.36
CA PRO A 136 7.94 6.88 -10.85
C PRO A 136 7.49 5.95 -12.00
N ALA A 137 7.62 4.65 -11.74
CA ALA A 137 7.04 3.59 -12.54
C ALA A 137 5.88 2.97 -11.74
N LEU A 138 5.93 1.68 -11.43
CA LEU A 138 4.98 1.10 -10.49
C LEU A 138 5.29 1.60 -9.07
N ARG A 139 4.31 2.22 -8.44
CA ARG A 139 4.48 2.88 -7.14
C ARG A 139 4.02 1.96 -6.01
N PRO A 140 4.68 1.99 -4.83
CA PRO A 140 4.24 1.21 -3.68
C PRO A 140 2.77 1.44 -3.35
N CYS A 141 1.99 0.34 -3.27
CA CYS A 141 0.52 0.41 -3.21
C CYS A 141 0.00 1.23 -2.02
N THR A 142 0.52 1.00 -0.81
CA THR A 142 0.05 1.72 0.38
C THR A 142 0.41 3.21 0.33
N PRO A 143 1.65 3.62 0.06
CA PRO A 143 2.00 5.03 -0.14
C PRO A 143 1.22 5.71 -1.26
N LYS A 144 1.08 5.08 -2.43
CA LYS A 144 0.26 5.58 -3.54
C LYS A 144 -1.19 5.80 -3.09
N GLY A 145 -1.75 4.83 -2.35
CA GLY A 145 -3.10 4.93 -1.80
C GLY A 145 -3.26 6.07 -0.80
N ILE A 146 -2.25 6.34 0.02
CA ILE A 146 -2.25 7.46 0.96
C ILE A 146 -2.28 8.81 0.20
N ILE A 147 -1.50 8.94 -0.87
CA ILE A 147 -1.57 10.15 -1.72
C ILE A 147 -2.99 10.34 -2.27
N ALA A 148 -3.63 9.28 -2.79
CA ALA A 148 -5.02 9.36 -3.27
C ALA A 148 -6.03 9.73 -2.16
N LEU A 149 -5.82 9.27 -0.92
CA LEU A 149 -6.63 9.69 0.23
C LEU A 149 -6.44 11.18 0.54
N LEU A 150 -5.20 11.68 0.53
CA LEU A 150 -4.91 13.09 0.75
C LEU A 150 -5.53 13.97 -0.34
N GLU A 151 -5.43 13.57 -1.60
CA GLU A 151 -6.08 14.25 -2.72
C GLU A 151 -7.61 14.30 -2.57
N SER A 152 -8.23 13.24 -2.05
CA SER A 152 -9.67 13.19 -1.82
C SER A 152 -10.18 14.18 -0.78
N THR A 153 -9.31 14.70 0.08
CA THR A 153 -9.66 15.75 1.06
C THR A 153 -9.81 17.13 0.43
N GLY A 154 -9.32 17.32 -0.80
CA GLY A 154 -9.24 18.63 -1.46
C GLY A 154 -8.23 19.60 -0.83
N GLN A 155 -7.43 19.13 0.14
CA GLN A 155 -6.42 19.96 0.80
C GLN A 155 -5.16 20.07 -0.05
N ASN A 156 -4.60 21.27 -0.12
CA ASN A 156 -3.29 21.45 -0.74
C ASN A 156 -2.17 21.06 0.24
N ILE A 157 -1.54 19.92 -0.01
CA ILE A 157 -0.44 19.42 0.84
C ILE A 157 0.94 19.97 0.45
N LYS A 158 1.05 20.70 -0.66
CA LYS A 158 2.33 21.25 -1.13
C LYS A 158 2.87 22.28 -0.13
N GLY A 159 4.10 22.07 0.30
CA GLY A 159 4.80 22.91 1.26
C GLY A 159 4.57 22.50 2.73
N LEU A 160 3.62 21.62 3.04
CA LEU A 160 3.39 21.17 4.41
C LEU A 160 4.60 20.40 4.98
N HIS A 161 4.82 20.56 6.28
CA HIS A 161 5.74 19.70 7.02
C HIS A 161 5.06 18.36 7.32
N ALA A 162 5.48 17.34 6.58
CA ALA A 162 4.98 15.98 6.72
C ALA A 162 5.93 15.14 7.59
N VAL A 163 5.39 14.49 8.62
CA VAL A 163 6.12 13.57 9.47
C VAL A 163 5.60 12.15 9.26
N VAL A 164 6.52 11.24 8.94
CA VAL A 164 6.23 9.81 8.79
C VAL A 164 6.83 9.07 9.97
N VAL A 165 6.00 8.45 10.79
CA VAL A 165 6.43 7.62 11.93
C VAL A 165 6.40 6.16 11.51
N GLY A 166 7.59 5.60 11.35
CA GLY A 166 7.86 4.27 10.78
C GLY A 166 8.77 4.38 9.56
N ALA A 167 9.73 3.46 9.42
CA ALA A 167 10.75 3.49 8.36
C ALA A 167 10.93 2.11 7.69
N SER A 168 9.84 1.35 7.56
CA SER A 168 9.86 0.09 6.82
C SER A 168 10.12 0.32 5.33
N ASN A 169 10.69 -0.68 4.66
CA ASN A 169 10.95 -0.63 3.21
C ASN A 169 9.65 -0.62 2.39
N ILE A 170 8.55 -1.16 2.95
CA ILE A 170 7.28 -1.32 2.23
C ILE A 170 6.31 -0.14 2.42
N VAL A 171 6.45 0.66 3.49
CA VAL A 171 5.57 1.81 3.77
C VAL A 171 6.36 3.07 4.09
N GLY A 172 7.09 3.12 5.20
CA GLY A 172 7.59 4.39 5.73
C GLY A 172 8.61 5.08 4.83
N ARG A 173 9.59 4.36 4.30
CA ARG A 173 10.60 4.91 3.37
C ARG A 173 9.94 5.38 2.06
N PRO A 174 9.17 4.55 1.34
CA PRO A 174 8.50 5.00 0.12
C PRO A 174 7.45 6.09 0.38
N MET A 175 6.79 6.11 1.54
CA MET A 175 5.87 7.20 1.89
C MET A 175 6.58 8.55 1.96
N GLY A 176 7.77 8.60 2.55
CA GLY A 176 8.58 9.81 2.56
C GLY A 176 8.92 10.30 1.15
N LEU A 177 9.24 9.37 0.23
CA LEU A 177 9.50 9.70 -1.18
C LEU A 177 8.25 10.20 -1.91
N GLU A 178 7.09 9.60 -1.66
CA GLU A 178 5.81 10.04 -2.23
C GLU A 178 5.43 11.44 -1.76
N LEU A 179 5.58 11.73 -0.47
CA LEU A 179 5.30 13.05 0.09
C LEU A 179 6.29 14.10 -0.42
N LEU A 180 7.57 13.73 -0.57
CA LEU A 180 8.57 14.60 -1.18
C LEU A 180 8.22 14.89 -2.65
N LEU A 181 7.79 13.89 -3.41
CA LEU A 181 7.34 14.05 -4.80
C LEU A 181 6.10 14.95 -4.88
N ALA A 182 5.18 14.85 -3.91
CA ALA A 182 4.00 15.70 -3.78
C ALA A 182 4.31 17.14 -3.32
N GLY A 183 5.57 17.45 -3.01
CA GLY A 183 6.05 18.78 -2.64
C GLY A 183 6.01 19.09 -1.14
N CYS A 184 5.88 18.09 -0.28
CA CYS A 184 6.00 18.27 1.17
C CYS A 184 7.47 18.38 1.60
N THR A 185 7.72 19.03 2.74
CA THR A 185 8.96 18.87 3.51
C THR A 185 8.81 17.65 4.41
N THR A 186 9.64 16.61 4.26
CA THR A 186 9.42 15.34 4.91
C THR A 186 10.44 15.04 6.01
N THR A 187 9.95 14.58 7.17
CA THR A 187 10.75 14.00 8.25
C THR A 187 10.33 12.55 8.46
N ILE A 188 11.28 11.62 8.43
CA ILE A 188 11.01 10.20 8.68
C ILE A 188 11.57 9.82 10.06
N CYS A 189 10.67 9.41 10.96
CA CYS A 189 11.01 8.94 12.30
C CYS A 189 11.08 7.40 12.33
N HIS A 190 12.01 6.88 13.13
CA HIS A 190 12.24 5.45 13.29
C HIS A 190 12.55 5.10 14.75
N ARG A 191 12.79 3.83 15.07
CA ARG A 191 13.01 3.34 16.45
C ARG A 191 14.16 4.03 17.22
N PHE A 192 15.08 4.71 16.54
CA PHE A 192 16.20 5.43 17.13
C PHE A 192 15.99 6.95 17.15
N THR A 193 14.84 7.45 16.71
CA THR A 193 14.53 8.88 16.74
C THR A 193 14.42 9.36 18.18
N ARG A 194 15.17 10.39 18.52
CA ARG A 194 15.05 11.08 19.80
C ARG A 194 13.87 12.05 19.75
N ASP A 195 13.25 12.25 20.90
CA ASP A 195 12.15 13.23 21.06
C ASP A 195 11.04 13.08 20.00
N LEU A 196 10.53 11.85 19.83
CA LEU A 196 9.50 11.56 18.84
C LEU A 196 8.29 12.50 18.99
N GLU A 197 7.88 12.82 20.21
CA GLU A 197 6.81 13.77 20.50
C GLU A 197 7.06 15.13 19.85
N TYR A 198 8.29 15.66 19.94
CA TYR A 198 8.65 16.92 19.30
C TYR A 198 8.36 16.90 17.79
N HIS A 199 8.78 15.84 17.10
CA HIS A 199 8.55 15.69 15.67
C HIS A 199 7.06 15.60 15.33
N VAL A 200 6.30 14.80 16.09
CA VAL A 200 4.85 14.64 15.88
C VAL A 200 4.10 15.94 16.08
N ARG A 201 4.43 16.71 17.12
CA ARG A 201 3.80 18.01 17.40
C ARG A 201 4.05 19.06 16.33
N GLN A 202 5.10 18.91 15.50
CA GLN A 202 5.39 19.80 14.37
C GLN A 202 4.63 19.44 13.09
N ALA A 203 4.07 18.21 13.02
CA ALA A 203 3.49 17.68 11.80
C ALA A 203 2.21 18.40 11.39
N GLU A 204 2.19 19.00 10.22
CA GLU A 204 0.98 19.48 9.54
C GLU A 204 0.26 18.34 8.81
N LEU A 205 1.05 17.36 8.39
CA LEU A 205 0.61 16.07 7.88
C LEU A 205 1.37 14.98 8.61
N LEU A 206 0.65 14.09 9.28
CA LEU A 206 1.21 12.98 10.04
C LEU A 206 0.79 11.65 9.39
N VAL A 207 1.76 10.79 9.10
CA VAL A 207 1.53 9.41 8.67
C VAL A 207 2.16 8.48 9.69
N VAL A 208 1.38 7.56 10.26
CA VAL A 208 1.85 6.61 11.28
C VAL A 208 1.74 5.18 10.77
N ALA A 209 2.87 4.47 10.74
CA ALA A 209 3.01 3.11 10.19
C ALA A 209 4.02 2.29 11.00
N VAL A 210 3.70 1.99 12.27
CA VAL A 210 4.58 1.26 13.21
C VAL A 210 4.02 -0.11 13.61
N GLY A 211 2.73 -0.37 13.39
CA GLY A 211 2.08 -1.62 13.72
C GLY A 211 1.96 -1.86 15.24
N LYS A 212 1.70 -0.80 16.00
CA LYS A 212 1.50 -0.87 17.46
C LYS A 212 0.26 -0.08 17.85
N PRO A 213 -0.69 -0.69 18.59
CA PRO A 213 -1.93 -0.02 18.99
C PRO A 213 -1.63 1.25 19.79
N ASP A 214 -2.32 2.35 19.46
CA ASP A 214 -2.29 3.63 20.18
C ASP A 214 -0.88 4.15 20.48
N PHE A 215 0.08 3.87 19.58
CA PHE A 215 1.50 4.22 19.73
C PHE A 215 1.72 5.74 19.78
N ILE A 216 0.95 6.50 19.01
CA ILE A 216 0.97 7.96 19.04
C ILE A 216 -0.22 8.46 19.88
N PRO A 217 0.04 9.07 21.04
CA PRO A 217 -1.00 9.72 21.82
C PRO A 217 -1.71 10.83 21.02
N GLY A 218 -3.03 10.87 21.08
CA GLY A 218 -3.80 11.83 20.28
C GLY A 218 -3.58 13.29 20.69
N ASP A 219 -3.16 13.56 21.92
CA ASP A 219 -2.78 14.89 22.40
C ASP A 219 -1.47 15.44 21.83
N TRP A 220 -0.66 14.60 21.19
CA TRP A 220 0.53 15.03 20.42
C TRP A 220 0.16 15.62 19.07
N ILE A 221 -1.05 15.38 18.57
CA ILE A 221 -1.47 15.86 17.24
C ILE A 221 -1.52 17.38 17.22
N LYS A 222 -0.85 17.99 16.26
CA LYS A 222 -0.94 19.44 16.01
C LYS A 222 -2.38 19.80 15.65
N PRO A 223 -2.99 20.82 16.28
CA PRO A 223 -4.32 21.27 15.91
C PRO A 223 -4.43 21.59 14.41
N GLY A 224 -5.43 21.05 13.74
CA GLY A 224 -5.65 21.23 12.30
C GLY A 224 -4.82 20.32 11.39
N ALA A 225 -4.01 19.40 11.93
CA ALA A 225 -3.22 18.49 11.12
C ALA A 225 -4.08 17.50 10.31
N LEU A 226 -3.51 17.04 9.18
CA LEU A 226 -3.99 15.86 8.45
C LEU A 226 -3.35 14.61 9.06
N VAL A 227 -4.15 13.62 9.47
CA VAL A 227 -3.63 12.41 10.15
C VAL A 227 -3.99 11.16 9.35
N ILE A 228 -2.98 10.44 8.91
CA ILE A 228 -3.10 9.17 8.21
C ILE A 228 -2.57 8.05 9.11
N ASP A 229 -3.47 7.25 9.62
CA ASP A 229 -3.15 6.07 10.41
C ASP A 229 -3.14 4.82 9.51
N VAL A 230 -1.95 4.26 9.31
CA VAL A 230 -1.73 3.06 8.48
C VAL A 230 -1.87 1.78 9.30
N GLY A 231 -1.78 1.90 10.62
CA GLY A 231 -1.82 0.76 11.52
C GLY A 231 -3.13 -0.04 11.43
N ILE A 232 -3.00 -1.36 11.44
CA ILE A 232 -4.14 -2.28 11.57
C ILE A 232 -3.74 -3.31 12.63
N ASN A 233 -4.16 -3.06 13.85
CA ASN A 233 -3.83 -3.89 15.00
C ASN A 233 -5.08 -4.60 15.51
N ARG A 234 -5.02 -5.91 15.67
CA ARG A 234 -6.10 -6.70 16.26
C ARG A 234 -5.86 -6.86 17.76
N LEU A 235 -6.73 -6.27 18.56
CA LEU A 235 -6.70 -6.41 20.01
C LEU A 235 -7.16 -7.82 20.43
N PRO A 236 -6.86 -8.28 21.66
CA PRO A 236 -7.38 -9.55 22.19
C PRO A 236 -8.91 -9.66 22.18
N SER A 237 -9.62 -8.53 22.22
CA SER A 237 -11.07 -8.44 22.06
C SER A 237 -11.58 -8.71 20.64
N GLY A 238 -10.68 -8.85 19.65
CA GLY A 238 -11.00 -8.94 18.23
C GLY A 238 -11.20 -7.58 17.54
N LYS A 239 -11.28 -6.48 18.29
CA LYS A 239 -11.42 -5.13 17.73
C LYS A 239 -10.17 -4.73 16.96
N LEU A 240 -10.36 -4.09 15.79
CA LEU A 240 -9.28 -3.47 15.02
C LEU A 240 -9.09 -2.02 15.45
N VAL A 241 -7.85 -1.63 15.68
CA VAL A 241 -7.44 -0.26 16.02
C VAL A 241 -6.19 0.14 15.23
N GLY A 242 -5.95 1.42 15.11
CA GLY A 242 -4.77 1.97 14.47
C GLY A 242 -3.57 2.13 15.41
N ASP A 243 -2.57 2.82 14.90
CA ASP A 243 -1.35 3.19 15.63
C ASP A 243 -1.53 4.53 16.38
N VAL A 244 -2.61 5.28 16.13
CA VAL A 244 -2.90 6.59 16.72
C VAL A 244 -4.05 6.48 17.73
N GLY A 245 -3.92 7.16 18.87
CA GLY A 245 -4.99 7.31 19.86
C GLY A 245 -6.15 8.12 19.27
N PHE A 246 -7.03 7.41 18.54
CA PHE A 246 -8.01 7.98 17.61
C PHE A 246 -8.92 9.03 18.25
N ALA A 247 -9.49 8.76 19.44
CA ALA A 247 -10.49 9.65 20.05
C ALA A 247 -9.92 11.05 20.31
N ALA A 248 -8.78 11.14 20.98
CA ALA A 248 -8.13 12.41 21.27
C ALA A 248 -7.55 13.07 20.01
N ALA A 249 -7.04 12.26 19.05
CA ALA A 249 -6.55 12.77 17.77
C ALA A 249 -7.67 13.42 16.94
N ALA A 250 -8.88 12.83 16.93
CA ALA A 250 -10.03 13.35 16.19
C ALA A 250 -10.56 14.68 16.74
N GLU A 251 -10.27 15.02 18.01
CA GLU A 251 -10.62 16.33 18.58
C GLU A 251 -9.69 17.44 18.09
N ARG A 252 -8.51 17.10 17.59
CA ARG A 252 -7.43 18.04 17.23
C ARG A 252 -7.18 18.14 15.73
N ALA A 253 -7.22 17.02 15.02
CA ALA A 253 -6.96 16.97 13.58
C ALA A 253 -8.06 17.68 12.78
N ALA A 254 -7.72 18.19 11.59
CA ALA A 254 -8.71 18.62 10.60
C ALA A 254 -9.30 17.40 9.87
N PHE A 255 -8.45 16.46 9.51
CA PHE A 255 -8.82 15.22 8.84
C PHE A 255 -8.09 14.02 9.47
N ILE A 256 -8.76 12.88 9.54
CA ILE A 256 -8.18 11.65 10.07
C ILE A 256 -8.74 10.40 9.36
N THR A 257 -7.90 9.42 9.09
CA THR A 257 -8.35 8.12 8.59
C THR A 257 -8.89 7.26 9.72
N PRO A 258 -10.06 6.61 9.56
CA PRO A 258 -10.54 5.62 10.52
C PRO A 258 -9.81 4.28 10.37
N VAL A 259 -9.74 3.51 11.44
CA VAL A 259 -9.29 2.11 11.42
C VAL A 259 -10.37 1.21 12.05
N PRO A 260 -10.96 0.29 11.28
CA PRO A 260 -10.76 -0.01 9.86
C PRO A 260 -11.47 1.00 8.92
N GLY A 261 -11.14 0.93 7.64
CA GLY A 261 -11.84 1.68 6.57
C GLY A 261 -11.11 2.90 6.01
N GLY A 262 -9.93 3.22 6.54
CA GLY A 262 -9.04 4.24 5.99
C GLY A 262 -8.06 3.66 4.96
N VAL A 263 -6.80 3.46 5.34
CA VAL A 263 -5.71 3.08 4.42
C VAL A 263 -5.84 1.66 3.87
N GLY A 264 -6.30 0.67 4.67
CA GLY A 264 -6.33 -0.74 4.25
C GLY A 264 -7.01 -1.01 2.91
N PRO A 265 -8.22 -0.49 2.63
CA PRO A 265 -8.89 -0.65 1.33
C PRO A 265 -8.08 -0.10 0.15
N MET A 266 -7.29 0.93 0.37
CA MET A 266 -6.50 1.60 -0.67
C MET A 266 -5.37 0.73 -1.20
N THR A 267 -4.73 -0.07 -0.34
CA THR A 267 -3.65 -0.97 -0.76
C THR A 267 -4.14 -1.92 -1.85
N VAL A 268 -5.33 -2.51 -1.68
CA VAL A 268 -5.93 -3.41 -2.68
C VAL A 268 -6.32 -2.65 -3.96
N ALA A 269 -6.93 -1.48 -3.83
CA ALA A 269 -7.34 -0.69 -4.99
C ALA A 269 -6.13 -0.25 -5.83
N CYS A 270 -5.03 0.17 -5.19
CA CYS A 270 -3.80 0.54 -5.89
C CYS A 270 -3.08 -0.65 -6.51
N LEU A 271 -3.14 -1.84 -5.91
CA LEU A 271 -2.64 -3.06 -6.51
C LEU A 271 -3.35 -3.37 -7.84
N ILE A 272 -4.67 -3.27 -7.85
CA ILE A 272 -5.48 -3.45 -9.06
C ILE A 272 -5.13 -2.37 -10.11
N GLU A 273 -4.99 -1.11 -9.70
CA GLU A 273 -4.59 -0.02 -10.59
C GLU A 273 -3.18 -0.23 -11.17
N ASN A 274 -2.19 -0.63 -10.35
CA ASN A 274 -0.83 -0.93 -10.78
C ASN A 274 -0.79 -2.11 -11.77
N THR A 275 -1.63 -3.14 -11.56
CA THR A 275 -1.71 -4.30 -12.47
C THR A 275 -2.23 -3.89 -13.86
N LEU A 276 -3.25 -3.03 -13.89
CA LEU A 276 -3.72 -2.47 -15.17
C LEU A 276 -2.66 -1.59 -15.82
N GLU A 277 -1.97 -0.74 -15.05
CA GLU A 277 -0.88 0.10 -15.54
C GLU A 277 0.26 -0.74 -16.13
N ALA A 278 0.64 -1.83 -15.44
CA ALA A 278 1.67 -2.75 -15.93
C ALA A 278 1.27 -3.39 -17.26
N CYS A 279 0.03 -3.85 -17.37
CA CYS A 279 -0.51 -4.42 -18.60
C CYS A 279 -0.49 -3.41 -19.76
N GLU A 280 -1.02 -2.21 -19.55
CA GLU A 280 -1.13 -1.19 -20.61
C GLU A 280 0.23 -0.62 -21.03
N ARG A 281 1.15 -0.45 -20.08
CA ARG A 281 2.40 0.26 -20.31
C ARG A 281 3.53 -0.62 -20.81
N TYR A 282 3.59 -1.87 -20.35
CA TYR A 282 4.74 -2.73 -20.56
C TYR A 282 4.45 -3.99 -21.37
N HIS A 283 3.20 -4.47 -21.37
CA HIS A 283 2.86 -5.76 -21.98
C HIS A 283 1.92 -5.65 -23.20
N ASP A 284 1.35 -4.47 -23.44
CA ASP A 284 0.53 -4.20 -24.64
C ASP A 284 1.33 -3.72 -25.84
N GLN A 285 2.62 -3.48 -25.65
CA GLN A 285 3.47 -3.03 -26.75
C GLN A 285 3.79 -4.21 -27.68
N PRO A 286 3.72 -4.03 -29.02
CA PRO A 286 4.03 -5.08 -29.99
C PRO A 286 5.49 -5.48 -29.94
#